data_b3cdac77c881ca91bcf472da3f118cc4
#
_entry.id   b3cdac77c881ca91bcf472da3f118cc4
#
_cell.length_a   1.000
_cell.length_b   1.000
_cell.length_c   1.000
_cell.angle_alpha   90.00
_cell.angle_beta   90.00
_cell.angle_gamma   90.00
#
_symmetry.space_group_name_H-M   'P 1'
#
loop_
_entity.id
_entity.type
_entity.pdbx_description
1 polymer ?
#
loop_
_entity_poly.entity_id
_entity_poly.type
_entity_poly.pdbx_seq_one_letter_code
_entity_poly.pdbx_strand_id
1 'polypeptide(L)'
;MTTNTIQVGSFEVNCSILTDNGKAWVVDPGSEETRISALVKKSGAELAGILLTHGHFDHIGAVASLQKRWGEVPVYVDDRDRMVLTHPLNSFEPDYPPQPAPANMHAASENPVAEVIETPGHTPGGVCYYIPAEGLLLSGDTLFAGSVGRTDLPGGDMGTLMKSLSKLTALPDDTRVIPGHGPATSVATEKRVNPFLSGLA
;
A
#
# COMPACT_ATOMS: atom_id res chain seq x y z
N MET A 1 -13.23 2.68 13.04
CA MET A 1 -12.92 2.23 11.67
C MET A 1 -12.87 0.71 11.64
N THR A 2 -13.12 0.05 10.50
CA THR A 2 -12.90 -1.39 10.34
C THR A 2 -11.99 -1.65 9.15
N THR A 3 -11.14 -2.69 9.24
CA THR A 3 -10.21 -3.07 8.17
C THR A 3 -10.48 -4.50 7.75
N ASN A 4 -10.67 -4.71 6.45
CA ASN A 4 -10.80 -6.03 5.85
C ASN A 4 -9.72 -6.17 4.76
N THR A 5 -8.83 -7.14 4.91
CA THR A 5 -7.74 -7.39 3.97
C THR A 5 -7.97 -8.69 3.21
N ILE A 6 -7.78 -8.64 1.90
CA ILE A 6 -7.84 -9.80 1.00
C ILE A 6 -6.60 -9.85 0.13
N GLN A 7 -6.15 -11.05 -0.18
CA GLN A 7 -5.12 -11.23 -1.20
C GLN A 7 -5.73 -11.18 -2.60
N VAL A 8 -5.10 -10.45 -3.51
CA VAL A 8 -5.56 -10.26 -4.89
C VAL A 8 -4.43 -10.50 -5.90
N GLY A 9 -4.83 -11.04 -7.06
CA GLY A 9 -3.92 -11.30 -8.17
C GLY A 9 -2.92 -12.43 -7.95
N SER A 10 -2.10 -12.71 -8.99
CA SER A 10 -1.11 -13.79 -8.97
C SER A 10 0.08 -13.51 -8.04
N PHE A 11 0.31 -12.25 -7.67
CA PHE A 11 1.32 -11.84 -6.68
C PHE A 11 0.80 -11.80 -5.24
N GLU A 12 -0.49 -12.16 -5.01
CA GLU A 12 -1.12 -12.24 -3.68
C GLU A 12 -0.96 -10.95 -2.86
N VAL A 13 -1.13 -9.78 -3.54
CA VAL A 13 -1.07 -8.48 -2.85
C VAL A 13 -2.15 -8.37 -1.79
N ASN A 14 -1.80 -7.92 -0.61
CA ASN A 14 -2.72 -7.64 0.49
C ASN A 14 -3.47 -6.32 0.23
N CYS A 15 -4.58 -6.41 -0.49
CA CYS A 15 -5.48 -5.29 -0.70
C CYS A 15 -6.34 -5.07 0.55
N SER A 16 -6.23 -3.90 1.18
CA SER A 16 -6.98 -3.56 2.39
C SER A 16 -8.15 -2.62 2.09
N ILE A 17 -9.32 -2.90 2.67
CA ILE A 17 -10.50 -2.06 2.59
C ILE A 17 -10.74 -1.47 3.98
N LEU A 18 -10.55 -0.16 4.11
CA LEU A 18 -10.81 0.61 5.30
C LEU A 18 -12.23 1.15 5.22
N THR A 19 -13.04 0.93 6.25
CA THR A 19 -14.43 1.41 6.26
C THR A 19 -14.70 2.24 7.51
N ASP A 20 -15.19 3.44 7.32
CA ASP A 20 -15.58 4.35 8.39
C ASP A 20 -16.74 5.25 7.96
N ASN A 21 -17.73 5.41 8.84
CA ASN A 21 -18.87 6.33 8.64
C ASN A 21 -19.54 6.23 7.25
N GLY A 22 -19.76 5.00 6.75
CA GLY A 22 -20.41 4.74 5.45
C GLY A 22 -19.53 5.01 4.23
N LYS A 23 -18.26 5.30 4.43
CA LYS A 23 -17.26 5.47 3.37
C LYS A 23 -16.24 4.33 3.42
N ALA A 24 -15.70 3.97 2.26
CA ALA A 24 -14.63 2.99 2.12
C ALA A 24 -13.45 3.58 1.36
N TRP A 25 -12.25 3.21 1.78
CA TRP A 25 -11.02 3.49 1.06
C TRP A 25 -10.32 2.16 0.79
N VAL A 26 -9.88 1.98 -0.44
CA VAL A 26 -9.18 0.77 -0.87
C VAL A 26 -7.69 1.07 -0.95
N VAL A 27 -6.88 0.25 -0.27
CA VAL A 27 -5.42 0.37 -0.27
C VAL A 27 -4.84 -0.72 -1.15
N ASP A 28 -3.99 -0.35 -2.08
CA ASP A 28 -3.28 -1.23 -3.02
C ASP A 28 -4.19 -2.23 -3.75
N PRO A 29 -5.14 -1.75 -4.58
CA PRO A 29 -6.01 -2.62 -5.38
C PRO A 29 -5.24 -3.21 -6.58
N GLY A 30 -4.41 -4.21 -6.33
CA GLY A 30 -3.54 -4.79 -7.34
C GLY A 30 -4.25 -5.55 -8.45
N SER A 31 -5.41 -6.15 -8.16
CA SER A 31 -6.18 -6.94 -9.13
C SER A 31 -7.60 -7.18 -8.63
N GLU A 32 -8.40 -7.96 -9.37
CA GLU A 32 -9.71 -8.50 -8.95
C GLU A 32 -10.74 -7.41 -8.55
N GLU A 33 -10.85 -6.35 -9.35
CA GLU A 33 -11.77 -5.23 -9.14
C GLU A 33 -13.17 -5.67 -8.71
N THR A 34 -13.73 -6.69 -9.34
CA THR A 34 -15.09 -7.19 -9.04
C THR A 34 -15.21 -7.71 -7.62
N ARG A 35 -14.19 -8.42 -7.11
CA ARG A 35 -14.15 -8.94 -5.75
C ARG A 35 -13.98 -7.81 -4.72
N ILE A 36 -13.12 -6.84 -5.01
CA ILE A 36 -12.94 -5.63 -4.18
C ILE A 36 -14.26 -4.86 -4.10
N SER A 37 -14.89 -4.57 -5.24
CA SER A 37 -16.17 -3.86 -5.30
C SER A 37 -17.31 -4.59 -4.57
N ALA A 38 -17.33 -5.92 -4.62
CA ALA A 38 -18.31 -6.70 -3.87
C ALA A 38 -18.13 -6.54 -2.35
N LEU A 39 -16.89 -6.49 -1.86
CA LEU A 39 -16.60 -6.29 -0.44
C LEU A 39 -16.95 -4.86 0.01
N VAL A 40 -16.63 -3.84 -0.80
CA VAL A 40 -17.06 -2.46 -0.52
C VAL A 40 -18.60 -2.39 -0.40
N LYS A 41 -19.32 -2.95 -1.36
CA LYS A 41 -20.80 -2.98 -1.32
C LYS A 41 -21.34 -3.75 -0.10
N LYS A 42 -20.72 -4.90 0.23
CA LYS A 42 -21.12 -5.72 1.39
C LYS A 42 -20.96 -4.97 2.72
N SER A 43 -20.00 -4.05 2.82
CA SER A 43 -19.81 -3.23 4.02
C SER A 43 -20.91 -2.14 4.18
N GLY A 44 -21.77 -1.93 3.17
CA GLY A 44 -22.75 -0.86 3.15
C GLY A 44 -22.15 0.53 2.92
N ALA A 45 -20.87 0.61 2.55
CA ALA A 45 -20.15 1.86 2.31
C ALA A 45 -20.06 2.19 0.81
N GLU A 46 -19.83 3.47 0.52
CA GLU A 46 -19.46 3.95 -0.82
C GLU A 46 -17.94 4.10 -0.92
N LEU A 47 -17.37 3.76 -2.08
CA LEU A 47 -15.96 3.98 -2.32
C LEU A 47 -15.65 5.48 -2.36
N ALA A 48 -14.87 5.96 -1.42
CA ALA A 48 -14.52 7.37 -1.24
C ALA A 48 -13.10 7.71 -1.74
N GLY A 49 -12.25 6.71 -1.96
CA GLY A 49 -10.90 6.91 -2.47
C GLY A 49 -10.08 5.63 -2.56
N ILE A 50 -8.94 5.75 -3.22
CA ILE A 50 -7.94 4.69 -3.36
C ILE A 50 -6.62 5.24 -2.81
N LEU A 51 -5.95 4.48 -1.96
CA LEU A 51 -4.65 4.81 -1.40
C LEU A 51 -3.61 3.86 -1.99
N LEU A 52 -2.53 4.38 -2.53
CA LEU A 52 -1.42 3.59 -3.05
C LEU A 52 -0.21 3.76 -2.14
N THR A 53 0.31 2.66 -1.63
CA THR A 53 1.57 2.69 -0.87
C THR A 53 2.75 3.00 -1.78
N HIS A 54 2.68 2.54 -3.04
CA HIS A 54 3.66 2.82 -4.09
C HIS A 54 3.06 2.48 -5.48
N GLY A 55 3.83 2.73 -6.52
CA GLY A 55 3.34 2.68 -7.90
C GLY A 55 3.54 1.37 -8.66
N HIS A 56 3.99 0.26 -8.07
CA HIS A 56 4.23 -0.97 -8.83
C HIS A 56 2.95 -1.62 -9.35
N PHE A 57 3.07 -2.28 -10.51
CA PHE A 57 1.97 -2.83 -11.30
C PHE A 57 1.01 -3.72 -10.51
N ASP A 58 1.54 -4.52 -9.62
CA ASP A 58 0.76 -5.47 -8.82
C ASP A 58 -0.02 -4.81 -7.67
N HIS A 59 0.27 -3.56 -7.34
CA HIS A 59 -0.49 -2.74 -6.38
C HIS A 59 -1.55 -1.84 -7.04
N ILE A 60 -1.47 -1.62 -8.36
CA ILE A 60 -2.31 -0.64 -9.07
C ILE A 60 -3.26 -1.26 -10.11
N GLY A 61 -3.15 -2.54 -10.41
CA GLY A 61 -3.79 -3.18 -11.56
C GLY A 61 -5.32 -3.04 -11.64
N ALA A 62 -6.02 -2.84 -10.51
CA ALA A 62 -7.46 -2.62 -10.49
C ALA A 62 -7.87 -1.14 -10.37
N VAL A 63 -6.94 -0.19 -10.26
CA VAL A 63 -7.27 1.24 -10.04
C VAL A 63 -8.18 1.79 -11.14
N ALA A 64 -7.78 1.64 -12.40
CA ALA A 64 -8.56 2.13 -13.53
C ALA A 64 -9.96 1.50 -13.61
N SER A 65 -10.06 0.21 -13.31
CA SER A 65 -11.34 -0.50 -13.30
C SER A 65 -12.25 -0.08 -12.14
N LEU A 66 -11.68 0.20 -10.98
CA LEU A 66 -12.42 0.77 -9.84
C LEU A 66 -12.92 2.17 -10.16
N GLN A 67 -12.08 3.05 -10.72
CA GLN A 67 -12.51 4.39 -11.15
C GLN A 67 -13.60 4.33 -12.23
N LYS A 68 -13.51 3.39 -13.17
CA LYS A 68 -14.57 3.18 -14.17
C LYS A 68 -15.90 2.77 -13.55
N ARG A 69 -15.88 1.96 -12.49
CA ARG A 69 -17.10 1.45 -11.83
C ARG A 69 -17.70 2.44 -10.85
N TRP A 70 -16.88 3.14 -10.08
CA TRP A 70 -17.32 3.98 -8.95
C TRP A 70 -17.26 5.48 -9.25
N GLY A 71 -16.93 5.86 -10.48
CA GLY A 71 -16.59 7.24 -10.86
C GLY A 71 -15.11 7.53 -10.60
N GLU A 72 -14.68 8.72 -10.98
CA GLU A 72 -13.29 9.16 -10.81
C GLU A 72 -12.98 9.49 -9.34
N VAL A 73 -13.13 8.48 -8.45
CA VAL A 73 -12.77 8.63 -7.05
C VAL A 73 -11.31 9.05 -6.92
N PRO A 74 -10.93 9.85 -5.89
CA PRO A 74 -9.56 10.31 -5.71
C PRO A 74 -8.60 9.14 -5.49
N VAL A 75 -7.41 9.24 -6.09
CA VAL A 75 -6.29 8.31 -5.91
C VAL A 75 -5.15 9.05 -5.22
N TYR A 76 -4.80 8.61 -4.04
CA TYR A 76 -3.76 9.19 -3.21
C TYR A 76 -2.45 8.43 -3.43
N VAL A 77 -1.43 9.11 -3.93
CA VAL A 77 -0.11 8.54 -4.23
C VAL A 77 0.96 9.60 -4.04
N ASP A 78 2.15 9.21 -3.61
CA ASP A 78 3.27 10.16 -3.53
C ASP A 78 3.71 10.63 -4.93
N ASP A 79 3.99 11.92 -5.05
CA ASP A 79 4.34 12.53 -6.35
C ASP A 79 5.58 11.90 -6.99
N ARG A 80 6.52 11.40 -6.19
CA ARG A 80 7.74 10.74 -6.66
C ARG A 80 7.45 9.40 -7.36
N ASP A 81 6.33 8.76 -7.04
CA ASP A 81 5.91 7.49 -7.66
C ASP A 81 4.98 7.67 -8.87
N ARG A 82 4.54 8.89 -9.18
CA ARG A 82 3.70 9.13 -10.37
C ARG A 82 4.37 8.66 -11.68
N MET A 83 5.68 8.76 -11.76
CA MET A 83 6.43 8.25 -12.92
C MET A 83 6.50 6.71 -12.95
N VAL A 84 6.45 6.06 -11.78
CA VAL A 84 6.44 4.60 -11.68
C VAL A 84 5.14 4.04 -12.24
N LEU A 85 4.00 4.66 -11.93
CA LEU A 85 2.65 4.22 -12.33
C LEU A 85 2.52 3.92 -13.83
N THR A 86 3.15 4.73 -14.68
CA THR A 86 3.03 4.63 -16.15
C THR A 86 4.33 4.23 -16.83
N HIS A 87 5.33 3.82 -16.07
CA HIS A 87 6.62 3.41 -16.65
C HIS A 87 6.43 2.18 -17.56
N PRO A 88 7.02 2.12 -18.77
CA PRO A 88 6.82 1.00 -19.68
C PRO A 88 7.21 -0.37 -19.13
N LEU A 89 8.17 -0.41 -18.19
CA LEU A 89 8.57 -1.64 -17.51
C LEU A 89 7.71 -1.98 -16.27
N ASN A 90 6.72 -1.15 -15.95
CA ASN A 90 5.81 -1.36 -14.82
C ASN A 90 4.61 -2.22 -15.26
N SER A 91 4.90 -3.44 -15.69
CA SER A 91 3.92 -4.42 -16.16
C SER A 91 4.48 -5.83 -16.04
N PHE A 92 3.58 -6.81 -16.01
CA PHE A 92 3.91 -8.23 -16.02
C PHE A 92 2.86 -8.96 -16.84
N GLU A 93 3.07 -9.03 -18.14
CA GLU A 93 2.13 -9.63 -19.08
C GLU A 93 2.06 -11.17 -18.92
N PRO A 94 0.89 -11.81 -19.11
CA PRO A 94 -0.39 -11.18 -19.45
C PRO A 94 -1.21 -10.70 -18.25
N ASP A 95 -0.82 -11.01 -17.01
CA ASP A 95 -1.63 -10.82 -15.81
C ASP A 95 -1.75 -9.33 -15.39
N TYR A 96 -0.69 -8.55 -15.63
CA TYR A 96 -0.61 -7.14 -15.29
C TYR A 96 -0.14 -6.32 -16.49
N PRO A 97 -1.04 -6.03 -17.45
CA PRO A 97 -0.71 -5.16 -18.58
C PRO A 97 -0.41 -3.74 -18.10
N PRO A 98 0.30 -2.92 -18.91
CA PRO A 98 0.53 -1.52 -18.60
C PRO A 98 -0.77 -0.79 -18.26
N GLN A 99 -0.77 -0.05 -17.16
CA GLN A 99 -1.95 0.67 -16.69
C GLN A 99 -1.94 2.12 -17.17
N PRO A 100 -3.11 2.71 -17.50
CA PRO A 100 -3.19 4.14 -17.73
C PRO A 100 -2.92 4.91 -16.43
N ALA A 101 -2.48 6.16 -16.55
CA ALA A 101 -2.41 7.05 -15.39
C ALA A 101 -3.80 7.14 -14.71
N PRO A 102 -3.89 6.98 -13.39
CA PRO A 102 -5.15 7.19 -12.69
C PRO A 102 -5.70 8.60 -12.92
N ALA A 103 -7.01 8.73 -13.03
CA ALA A 103 -7.66 10.03 -12.99
C ALA A 103 -7.69 10.55 -11.54
N ASN A 104 -7.86 11.86 -11.36
CA ASN A 104 -8.09 12.50 -10.06
C ASN A 104 -7.02 12.13 -9.01
N MET A 105 -5.73 12.28 -9.36
CA MET A 105 -4.62 11.99 -8.46
C MET A 105 -4.35 13.14 -7.48
N HIS A 106 -4.13 12.78 -6.22
CA HIS A 106 -3.78 13.64 -5.09
C HIS A 106 -2.49 13.17 -4.42
N ALA A 107 -1.83 14.06 -3.69
CA ALA A 107 -0.68 13.65 -2.88
C ALA A 107 -1.11 12.66 -1.79
N ALA A 108 -0.26 11.67 -1.48
CA ALA A 108 -0.56 10.68 -0.44
C ALA A 108 -0.93 11.34 0.90
N SER A 109 -0.29 12.47 1.23
CA SER A 109 -0.54 13.24 2.46
C SER A 109 -1.92 13.92 2.53
N GLU A 110 -2.63 14.05 1.41
CA GLU A 110 -3.98 14.63 1.37
C GLU A 110 -5.08 13.61 1.69
N ASN A 111 -4.74 12.34 1.89
CA ASN A 111 -5.72 11.32 2.25
C ASN A 111 -6.38 11.65 3.61
N PRO A 112 -7.70 11.40 3.76
CA PRO A 112 -8.42 11.82 4.96
C PRO A 112 -8.46 10.77 6.10
N VAL A 113 -7.81 9.59 5.95
CA VAL A 113 -8.09 8.44 6.82
C VAL A 113 -6.89 7.84 7.54
N ALA A 114 -5.67 8.20 7.13
CA ALA A 114 -4.45 7.65 7.70
C ALA A 114 -3.34 8.72 7.77
N GLU A 115 -2.47 8.58 8.72
CA GLU A 115 -1.20 9.32 8.75
C GLU A 115 -0.25 8.69 7.72
N VAL A 116 0.45 9.53 6.97
CA VAL A 116 1.43 9.09 5.97
C VAL A 116 2.83 9.11 6.58
N ILE A 117 3.50 7.98 6.53
CA ILE A 117 4.92 7.86 6.84
C ILE A 117 5.65 7.64 5.52
N GLU A 118 6.43 8.63 5.09
CA GLU A 118 7.26 8.47 3.89
C GLU A 118 8.35 7.42 4.12
N THR A 119 8.34 6.41 3.30
CA THR A 119 9.25 5.25 3.37
C THR A 119 9.89 4.94 2.01
N PRO A 120 10.60 5.91 1.40
CA PRO A 120 11.31 5.66 0.15
C PRO A 120 12.37 4.56 0.31
N GLY A 121 12.69 3.90 -0.81
CA GLY A 121 13.77 2.91 -0.89
C GLY A 121 13.41 1.65 -1.66
N HIS A 122 12.19 1.14 -1.55
CA HIS A 122 11.63 0.16 -2.49
C HIS A 122 11.26 0.85 -3.81
N THR A 123 10.54 1.97 -3.69
CA THR A 123 10.35 2.96 -4.75
C THR A 123 10.74 4.36 -4.24
N PRO A 124 10.91 5.36 -5.12
CA PRO A 124 11.22 6.73 -4.70
C PRO A 124 10.12 7.38 -3.87
N GLY A 125 8.86 7.05 -4.13
CA GLY A 125 7.68 7.60 -3.48
C GLY A 125 6.96 6.63 -2.55
N GLY A 126 7.62 5.55 -2.13
CA GLY A 126 7.03 4.59 -1.19
C GLY A 126 6.57 5.24 0.10
N VAL A 127 5.35 4.91 0.54
CA VAL A 127 4.76 5.37 1.81
C VAL A 127 4.12 4.21 2.56
N CYS A 128 4.04 4.35 3.88
CA CYS A 128 3.19 3.55 4.73
C CYS A 128 1.99 4.39 5.20
N TYR A 129 0.84 3.76 5.35
CA TYR A 129 -0.35 4.37 5.93
C TYR A 129 -0.51 3.87 7.37
N TYR A 130 -0.39 4.78 8.33
CA TYR A 130 -0.54 4.49 9.75
C TYR A 130 -1.89 4.98 10.26
N ILE A 131 -2.60 4.13 10.99
CA ILE A 131 -3.90 4.43 11.59
C ILE A 131 -3.76 4.28 13.11
N PRO A 132 -3.36 5.35 13.84
CA PRO A 132 -3.05 5.28 15.27
C PRO A 132 -4.20 4.74 16.12
N ALA A 133 -5.43 5.15 15.82
CA ALA A 133 -6.63 4.73 16.55
C ALA A 133 -6.89 3.21 16.49
N GLU A 134 -6.36 2.53 15.48
CA GLU A 134 -6.49 1.08 15.27
C GLU A 134 -5.17 0.34 15.59
N GLY A 135 -4.11 1.06 15.95
CA GLY A 135 -2.76 0.49 16.09
C GLY A 135 -2.34 -0.27 14.83
N LEU A 136 -2.65 0.26 13.64
CA LEU A 136 -2.48 -0.44 12.37
C LEU A 136 -1.55 0.33 11.43
N LEU A 137 -0.59 -0.40 10.85
CA LEU A 137 0.29 0.07 9.79
C LEU A 137 0.06 -0.77 8.53
N LEU A 138 -0.25 -0.14 7.42
CA LEU A 138 -0.25 -0.72 6.08
C LEU A 138 1.09 -0.33 5.45
N SER A 139 2.03 -1.28 5.43
CA SER A 139 3.44 -0.96 5.12
C SER A 139 3.79 -1.06 3.64
N GLY A 140 2.85 -1.51 2.80
CA GLY A 140 3.21 -1.81 1.40
C GLY A 140 4.45 -2.69 1.35
N ASP A 141 5.34 -2.39 0.42
CA ASP A 141 6.58 -3.13 0.22
C ASP A 141 7.79 -2.53 0.96
N THR A 142 7.53 -1.96 2.14
CA THR A 142 8.59 -1.44 3.00
C THR A 142 9.04 -2.49 4.02
N LEU A 143 8.13 -3.00 4.85
CA LEU A 143 8.40 -3.95 5.94
C LEU A 143 7.51 -5.18 5.80
N PHE A 144 8.10 -6.35 5.72
CA PHE A 144 7.44 -7.66 5.70
C PHE A 144 7.70 -8.45 6.97
N ALA A 145 6.95 -9.52 7.17
CA ALA A 145 7.23 -10.48 8.24
C ALA A 145 8.60 -11.15 8.00
N GLY A 146 9.60 -10.78 8.80
CA GLY A 146 10.96 -11.29 8.72
C GLY A 146 11.78 -10.82 7.52
N SER A 147 11.31 -9.83 6.75
CA SER A 147 11.99 -9.33 5.55
C SER A 147 11.66 -7.86 5.29
N VAL A 148 12.18 -7.32 4.19
CA VAL A 148 11.93 -5.96 3.70
C VAL A 148 11.76 -5.96 2.18
N GLY A 149 11.24 -4.88 1.62
CA GLY A 149 11.09 -4.71 0.18
C GLY A 149 12.42 -4.80 -0.57
N ARG A 150 12.36 -5.31 -1.80
CA ARG A 150 13.52 -5.32 -2.70
C ARG A 150 13.87 -3.90 -3.13
N THR A 151 15.15 -3.69 -3.48
CA THR A 151 15.66 -2.37 -3.87
C THR A 151 16.47 -2.40 -5.16
N ASP A 152 16.36 -3.48 -5.91
CA ASP A 152 17.09 -3.72 -7.16
C ASP A 152 16.30 -3.31 -8.42
N LEU A 153 15.06 -2.83 -8.25
CA LEU A 153 14.25 -2.26 -9.32
C LEU A 153 14.59 -0.77 -9.54
N PRO A 154 14.24 -0.19 -10.72
CA PRO A 154 14.51 1.21 -11.00
C PRO A 154 13.97 2.16 -9.91
N GLY A 155 14.86 2.99 -9.36
CA GLY A 155 14.52 3.91 -8.26
C GLY A 155 14.67 3.33 -6.85
N GLY A 156 14.98 2.03 -6.73
CA GLY A 156 15.24 1.38 -5.44
C GLY A 156 16.61 1.74 -4.88
N ASP A 157 16.71 1.86 -3.55
CA ASP A 157 17.96 2.12 -2.81
C ASP A 157 17.91 1.54 -1.41
N MET A 158 18.76 0.59 -1.10
CA MET A 158 18.80 -0.10 0.20
C MET A 158 19.15 0.85 1.35
N GLY A 159 20.07 1.77 1.14
CA GLY A 159 20.48 2.73 2.18
C GLY A 159 19.31 3.66 2.58
N THR A 160 18.51 4.06 1.61
CA THR A 160 17.30 4.84 1.82
C THR A 160 16.22 4.01 2.51
N LEU A 161 16.02 2.75 2.10
CA LEU A 161 15.06 1.85 2.73
C LEU A 161 15.40 1.62 4.22
N MET A 162 16.66 1.44 4.56
CA MET A 162 17.09 1.27 5.95
C MET A 162 16.76 2.50 6.82
N LYS A 163 16.90 3.71 6.28
CA LYS A 163 16.47 4.95 6.96
C LYS A 163 14.94 5.01 7.12
N SER A 164 14.21 4.52 6.16
CA SER A 164 12.75 4.42 6.22
C SER A 164 12.30 3.43 7.29
N LEU A 165 12.93 2.27 7.38
CA LEU A 165 12.65 1.25 8.39
C LEU A 165 12.88 1.77 9.82
N SER A 166 13.89 2.61 10.06
CA SER A 166 14.12 3.21 11.37
C SER A 166 12.96 4.08 11.86
N LYS A 167 12.18 4.70 10.95
CA LYS A 167 10.95 5.42 11.32
C LYS A 167 9.88 4.46 11.83
N LEU A 168 9.76 3.29 11.21
CA LEU A 168 8.75 2.28 11.57
C LEU A 168 9.07 1.62 12.90
N THR A 169 10.36 1.46 13.24
CA THR A 169 10.75 0.94 14.56
C THR A 169 10.45 1.91 15.71
N ALA A 170 10.19 3.18 15.45
CA ALA A 170 9.78 4.17 16.44
C ALA A 170 8.28 4.11 16.78
N LEU A 171 7.47 3.37 16.01
CA LEU A 171 6.05 3.16 16.29
C LEU A 171 5.87 2.31 17.55
N PRO A 172 4.68 2.39 18.20
CA PRO A 172 4.35 1.52 19.34
C PRO A 172 4.54 0.03 19.02
N ASP A 173 5.06 -0.71 19.96
CA ASP A 173 5.39 -2.13 19.79
C ASP A 173 4.20 -3.01 19.41
N ASP A 174 3.01 -2.68 19.89
CA ASP A 174 1.75 -3.36 19.61
C ASP A 174 1.14 -3.00 18.26
N THR A 175 1.77 -2.09 17.49
CA THR A 175 1.31 -1.76 16.14
C THR A 175 1.32 -2.99 15.26
N ARG A 176 0.14 -3.39 14.80
CA ARG A 176 -0.04 -4.45 13.81
C ARG A 176 0.40 -3.97 12.43
N VAL A 177 1.17 -4.78 11.74
CA VAL A 177 1.67 -4.48 10.39
C VAL A 177 0.99 -5.40 9.38
N ILE A 178 0.35 -4.83 8.38
CA ILE A 178 -0.13 -5.55 7.18
C ILE A 178 0.78 -5.12 6.03
N PRO A 179 1.67 -6.00 5.56
CA PRO A 179 2.56 -5.72 4.43
C PRO A 179 1.83 -5.80 3.09
N GLY A 180 2.48 -5.35 2.01
CA GLY A 180 2.00 -5.55 0.64
C GLY A 180 1.87 -7.02 0.28
N HIS A 181 2.78 -7.88 0.77
CA HIS A 181 2.76 -9.32 0.54
C HIS A 181 3.01 -10.12 1.82
N GLY A 182 2.49 -11.35 1.84
CA GLY A 182 2.72 -12.30 2.92
C GLY A 182 1.87 -12.03 4.18
N PRO A 183 2.22 -12.65 5.31
CA PRO A 183 1.41 -12.59 6.51
C PRO A 183 1.56 -11.27 7.27
N ALA A 184 0.54 -10.90 8.03
CA ALA A 184 0.60 -9.81 8.98
C ALA A 184 1.60 -10.10 10.11
N THR A 185 2.17 -9.04 10.68
CA THR A 185 3.12 -9.09 11.78
C THR A 185 2.87 -7.93 12.77
N SER A 186 3.85 -7.60 13.61
CA SER A 186 3.82 -6.43 14.50
C SER A 186 5.19 -5.78 14.61
N VAL A 187 5.23 -4.50 14.98
CA VAL A 187 6.48 -3.77 15.21
C VAL A 187 7.36 -4.50 16.22
N ALA A 188 6.80 -4.97 17.35
CA ALA A 188 7.55 -5.73 18.34
C ALA A 188 8.16 -7.02 17.78
N THR A 189 7.40 -7.75 16.96
CA THR A 189 7.90 -8.98 16.34
C THR A 189 9.07 -8.68 15.43
N GLU A 190 8.93 -7.71 14.55
CA GLU A 190 9.97 -7.37 13.58
C GLU A 190 11.24 -6.82 14.23
N LYS A 191 11.13 -5.97 15.24
CA LYS A 191 12.28 -5.54 16.06
C LYS A 191 13.08 -6.71 16.61
N ARG A 192 12.41 -7.80 17.00
CA ARG A 192 13.04 -8.96 17.64
C ARG A 192 13.67 -9.95 16.66
N VAL A 193 13.01 -10.18 15.49
CA VAL A 193 13.37 -11.30 14.62
C VAL A 193 13.77 -10.93 13.21
N ASN A 194 13.46 -9.70 12.76
CA ASN A 194 13.77 -9.29 11.39
C ASN A 194 15.27 -8.98 11.25
N PRO A 195 16.01 -9.72 10.42
CA PRO A 195 17.46 -9.53 10.29
C PRO A 195 17.85 -8.15 9.76
N PHE A 196 16.97 -7.47 9.02
CA PHE A 196 17.22 -6.12 8.49
C PHE A 196 17.05 -5.04 9.55
N LEU A 197 16.32 -5.31 10.65
CA LEU A 197 16.15 -4.36 11.75
C LEU A 197 17.17 -4.55 12.87
N SER A 198 17.97 -5.63 12.82
CA SER A 198 19.04 -5.84 13.79
C SER A 198 20.10 -4.73 13.66
N GLY A 199 20.19 -3.86 14.68
CA GLY A 199 21.10 -2.70 14.69
C GLY A 199 20.46 -1.36 14.37
N LEU A 200 19.13 -1.30 14.13
CA LEU A 200 18.38 -0.05 14.03
C LEU A 200 17.72 0.39 15.37
N ALA A 201 17.86 -0.42 16.41
CA ALA A 201 17.30 -0.16 17.74
C ALA A 201 18.24 0.69 18.59
#